data_2ef3a15076b2ad33127afab2219c5679
#
_entry.id   2ef3a15076b2ad33127afab2219c5679
#
_cell.length_a   1.000
_cell.length_b   1.000
_cell.length_c   1.000
_cell.angle_alpha   90.00
_cell.angle_beta   90.00
_cell.angle_gamma   90.00
#
_symmetry.space_group_name_H-M   'P 1'
#
loop_
_entity.id
_entity.type
_entity.pdbx_description
1 polymer ?
#
loop_
_entity_poly.entity_id
_entity_poly.type
_entity_poly.pdbx_seq_one_letter_code
_entity_poly.pdbx_strand_id
1 'polypeptide(L)'
;YKRQTPHSEILAAVKDLLAEEGYDLEVTVFEDYVQPNNVVESDEFDANYFQHVNYLNSFNEENGTHLAIADNGKIHYEPFGIYGGTKTSLDDIADGDAIAIPNDTTNEARALLLLQQEGLIKLNDGVGVTATVNDVAENPHNLELIEVEAAQVPKQLPSVAFGVINGNYALEAGLNVATDALATESADGDAIQQYVNVIAVKEGNESSA
;
A
#
# COMPACT_ATOMS: atom_id res chain seq x y z
N TYR A 1 -11.00 17.66 -8.58
CA TYR A 1 -11.39 16.47 -7.79
C TYR A 1 -10.24 15.47 -7.83
N LYS A 2 -9.44 15.39 -6.74
CA LYS A 2 -8.57 14.22 -6.55
C LYS A 2 -9.46 13.07 -6.14
N ARG A 3 -9.52 12.03 -6.94
CA ARG A 3 -10.16 10.75 -6.61
C ARG A 3 -9.07 9.83 -6.10
N GLN A 4 -9.29 9.18 -4.97
CA GLN A 4 -8.41 8.10 -4.52
C GLN A 4 -8.70 6.88 -5.42
N THR A 5 -7.96 6.78 -6.51
CA THR A 5 -8.03 5.65 -7.45
C THR A 5 -7.25 4.47 -6.88
N PRO A 6 -7.69 3.21 -7.09
CA PRO A 6 -8.90 2.82 -7.83
C PRO A 6 -10.15 2.72 -6.94
N HIS A 7 -10.02 2.77 -5.60
CA HIS A 7 -11.07 2.44 -4.62
C HIS A 7 -12.34 3.26 -4.81
N SER A 8 -12.22 4.60 -4.90
CA SER A 8 -13.39 5.46 -5.10
C SER A 8 -14.07 5.27 -6.46
N GLU A 9 -13.32 4.84 -7.47
CA GLU A 9 -13.89 4.55 -8.80
C GLU A 9 -14.67 3.24 -8.78
N ILE A 10 -14.18 2.23 -8.05
CA ILE A 10 -14.87 0.95 -7.83
C ILE A 10 -16.17 1.21 -7.07
N LEU A 11 -16.13 1.98 -5.97
CA LEU A 11 -17.32 2.35 -5.21
C LEU A 11 -18.33 3.15 -6.04
N ALA A 12 -17.86 4.09 -6.87
CA ALA A 12 -18.73 4.84 -7.77
C ALA A 12 -19.44 3.94 -8.79
N ALA A 13 -18.78 2.88 -9.27
CA ALA A 13 -19.35 1.95 -10.24
C ALA A 13 -20.47 1.08 -9.64
N VAL A 14 -20.46 0.82 -8.33
CA VAL A 14 -21.48 0.01 -7.66
C VAL A 14 -22.59 0.85 -7.00
N LYS A 15 -22.45 2.17 -6.96
CA LYS A 15 -23.40 3.07 -6.28
C LYS A 15 -24.84 2.91 -6.79
N ASP A 16 -25.02 2.86 -8.11
CA ASP A 16 -26.36 2.72 -8.70
C ASP A 16 -26.96 1.33 -8.43
N LEU A 17 -26.13 0.29 -8.40
CA LEU A 17 -26.56 -1.07 -8.05
C LEU A 17 -27.05 -1.15 -6.60
N LEU A 18 -26.34 -0.52 -5.67
CA LEU A 18 -26.73 -0.45 -4.27
C LEU A 18 -28.03 0.35 -4.09
N ALA A 19 -28.22 1.43 -4.86
CA ALA A 19 -29.45 2.22 -4.83
C ALA A 19 -30.68 1.40 -5.30
N GLU A 20 -30.53 0.49 -6.26
CA GLU A 20 -31.60 -0.43 -6.68
C GLU A 20 -32.01 -1.39 -5.56
N GLU A 21 -31.08 -1.74 -4.67
CA GLU A 21 -31.33 -2.57 -3.48
C GLU A 21 -31.80 -1.75 -2.25
N GLY A 22 -31.90 -0.43 -2.39
CA GLY A 22 -32.41 0.46 -1.35
C GLY A 22 -31.35 1.07 -0.43
N TYR A 23 -30.07 0.95 -0.79
CA TYR A 23 -28.95 1.55 -0.06
C TYR A 23 -28.51 2.86 -0.71
N ASP A 24 -28.21 3.88 0.09
CA ASP A 24 -27.60 5.13 -0.39
C ASP A 24 -26.11 5.16 0.01
N LEU A 25 -25.22 4.94 -0.96
CA LEU A 25 -23.78 4.94 -0.73
C LEU A 25 -23.23 6.38 -0.73
N GLU A 26 -22.74 6.83 0.42
CA GLU A 26 -21.96 8.06 0.54
C GLU A 26 -20.46 7.73 0.64
N VAL A 27 -19.63 8.35 -0.21
CA VAL A 27 -18.18 8.11 -0.26
C VAL A 27 -17.42 9.36 0.10
N THR A 28 -16.59 9.27 1.14
CA THR A 28 -15.62 10.30 1.53
C THR A 28 -14.21 9.79 1.23
N VAL A 29 -13.39 10.62 0.59
CA VAL A 29 -12.01 10.31 0.22
C VAL A 29 -11.04 10.96 1.21
N PHE A 30 -10.13 10.14 1.76
CA PHE A 30 -9.02 10.59 2.61
C PHE A 30 -7.71 10.55 1.82
N GLU A 31 -6.71 11.34 2.22
CA GLU A 31 -5.40 11.43 1.53
C GLU A 31 -4.30 10.61 2.24
N ASP A 32 -4.62 9.97 3.36
CA ASP A 32 -3.72 9.16 4.18
C ASP A 32 -4.31 7.80 4.52
N TYR A 33 -3.49 6.93 5.14
CA TYR A 33 -3.91 5.58 5.53
C TYR A 33 -4.39 5.46 6.99
N VAL A 34 -4.31 6.51 7.80
CA VAL A 34 -4.65 6.49 9.24
C VAL A 34 -6.11 6.86 9.48
N GLN A 35 -6.55 7.97 8.87
CA GLN A 35 -7.89 8.51 9.10
C GLN A 35 -9.02 7.54 8.73
N PRO A 36 -8.97 6.80 7.60
CA PRO A 36 -10.06 5.86 7.25
C PRO A 36 -10.33 4.80 8.32
N ASN A 37 -9.31 4.34 9.03
CA ASN A 37 -9.48 3.38 10.12
C ASN A 37 -10.06 4.04 11.38
N ASN A 38 -9.59 5.23 11.73
CA ASN A 38 -10.06 5.95 12.90
C ASN A 38 -11.56 6.29 12.83
N VAL A 39 -12.05 6.72 11.67
CA VAL A 39 -13.46 7.10 11.50
C VAL A 39 -14.41 5.90 11.51
N VAL A 40 -13.93 4.71 11.12
CA VAL A 40 -14.72 3.46 11.27
C VAL A 40 -14.67 2.96 12.71
N GLU A 41 -13.52 3.01 13.38
CA GLU A 41 -13.43 2.63 14.80
C GLU A 41 -14.29 3.52 15.68
N SER A 42 -14.43 4.83 15.37
CA SER A 42 -15.26 5.78 16.10
C SER A 42 -16.76 5.75 15.76
N ASP A 43 -17.19 4.87 14.87
CA ASP A 43 -18.57 4.77 14.36
C ASP A 43 -19.04 6.04 13.59
N GLU A 44 -18.11 6.85 13.06
CA GLU A 44 -18.45 7.97 12.17
C GLU A 44 -18.75 7.49 10.75
N PHE A 45 -18.16 6.38 10.33
CA PHE A 45 -18.36 5.71 9.04
C PHE A 45 -18.64 4.23 9.27
N ASP A 46 -19.47 3.64 8.42
CA ASP A 46 -19.86 2.23 8.52
C ASP A 46 -18.73 1.29 8.07
N ALA A 47 -17.97 1.69 7.06
CA ALA A 47 -16.88 0.89 6.49
C ALA A 47 -15.79 1.76 5.87
N ASN A 48 -14.61 1.16 5.63
CA ASN A 48 -13.60 1.73 4.75
C ASN A 48 -13.15 0.72 3.68
N TYR A 49 -12.62 1.24 2.58
CA TYR A 49 -12.07 0.45 1.49
C TYR A 49 -10.85 1.16 0.90
N PHE A 50 -9.63 0.79 1.37
CA PHE A 50 -8.38 1.42 0.95
C PHE A 50 -7.14 0.58 1.26
N GLN A 51 -7.24 -0.43 2.11
CA GLN A 51 -6.13 -1.12 2.78
C GLN A 51 -6.08 -2.60 2.46
N HIS A 52 -4.90 -3.18 2.55
CA HIS A 52 -4.71 -4.62 2.47
C HIS A 52 -4.73 -5.29 3.87
N VAL A 53 -4.91 -6.62 3.88
CA VAL A 53 -5.05 -7.43 5.11
C VAL A 53 -3.94 -7.18 6.13
N ASN A 54 -2.67 -7.18 5.68
CA ASN A 54 -1.54 -6.97 6.59
C ASN A 54 -1.56 -5.59 7.26
N TYR A 55 -1.91 -4.54 6.50
CA TYR A 55 -2.02 -3.19 7.05
C TYR A 55 -3.14 -3.12 8.11
N LEU A 56 -4.32 -3.68 7.82
CA LEU A 56 -5.43 -3.72 8.78
C LEU A 56 -5.01 -4.40 10.09
N ASN A 57 -4.34 -5.56 10.01
CA ASN A 57 -3.91 -6.30 11.18
C ASN A 57 -2.87 -5.52 12.01
N SER A 58 -1.85 -4.95 11.34
CA SER A 58 -0.83 -4.13 11.99
C SER A 58 -1.43 -2.88 12.62
N PHE A 59 -2.34 -2.20 11.92
CA PHE A 59 -3.02 -1.02 12.43
C PHE A 59 -3.80 -1.32 13.71
N ASN A 60 -4.55 -2.43 13.73
CA ASN A 60 -5.28 -2.86 14.93
C ASN A 60 -4.34 -3.12 16.10
N GLU A 61 -3.22 -3.83 15.87
CA GLU A 61 -2.23 -4.14 16.91
C GLU A 61 -1.57 -2.88 17.46
N GLU A 62 -1.14 -1.98 16.59
CA GLU A 62 -0.39 -0.77 16.95
C GLU A 62 -1.27 0.30 17.62
N ASN A 63 -2.55 0.41 17.23
CA ASN A 63 -3.45 1.46 17.69
C ASN A 63 -4.52 0.96 18.68
N GLY A 64 -4.60 -0.35 18.93
CA GLY A 64 -5.60 -0.95 19.81
C GLY A 64 -7.01 -0.81 19.26
N THR A 65 -7.17 -0.81 17.92
CA THR A 65 -8.46 -0.76 17.23
C THR A 65 -9.03 -2.16 17.00
N HIS A 66 -10.34 -2.24 16.69
CA HIS A 66 -11.08 -3.49 16.57
C HIS A 66 -11.82 -3.53 15.23
N LEU A 67 -11.05 -3.37 14.15
CA LEU A 67 -11.58 -3.45 12.79
C LEU A 67 -11.50 -4.88 12.27
N ALA A 68 -12.52 -5.32 11.56
CA ALA A 68 -12.63 -6.65 10.96
C ALA A 68 -12.88 -6.54 9.45
N ILE A 69 -12.60 -7.61 8.72
CA ILE A 69 -12.92 -7.69 7.30
C ILE A 69 -14.42 -8.05 7.17
N ALA A 70 -15.16 -7.27 6.39
CA ALA A 70 -16.56 -7.57 6.08
C ALA A 70 -16.72 -8.94 5.40
N ASP A 71 -17.87 -9.58 5.54
CA ASP A 71 -18.17 -10.84 4.85
C ASP A 71 -18.01 -10.67 3.33
N ASN A 72 -17.21 -11.53 2.70
CA ASN A 72 -16.78 -11.42 1.30
C ASN A 72 -15.99 -10.12 0.96
N GLY A 73 -15.47 -9.43 1.95
CA GLY A 73 -14.82 -8.13 1.81
C GLY A 73 -13.40 -8.14 1.23
N LYS A 74 -12.87 -9.28 0.76
CA LYS A 74 -11.59 -9.35 0.02
C LYS A 74 -11.85 -9.06 -1.46
N ILE A 75 -11.41 -7.92 -1.97
CA ILE A 75 -11.89 -7.38 -3.25
C ILE A 75 -10.85 -7.50 -4.36
N HIS A 76 -9.66 -6.90 -4.22
CA HIS A 76 -8.66 -6.87 -5.28
C HIS A 76 -7.24 -6.78 -4.72
N TYR A 77 -6.28 -7.09 -5.59
CA TYR A 77 -4.85 -6.95 -5.31
C TYR A 77 -4.27 -5.81 -6.13
N GLU A 78 -3.44 -4.99 -5.51
CA GLU A 78 -2.69 -3.93 -6.15
C GLU A 78 -1.19 -4.26 -6.13
N PRO A 79 -0.53 -4.37 -7.31
CA PRO A 79 0.89 -4.58 -7.37
C PRO A 79 1.66 -3.42 -6.72
N PHE A 80 2.70 -3.76 -5.97
CA PHE A 80 3.68 -2.82 -5.45
C PHE A 80 4.83 -2.72 -6.46
N GLY A 81 5.34 -1.52 -6.74
CA GLY A 81 6.33 -1.35 -7.79
C GLY A 81 7.46 -0.39 -7.43
N ILE A 82 8.62 -0.60 -8.09
CA ILE A 82 9.75 0.33 -8.10
C ILE A 82 9.59 1.24 -9.32
N TYR A 83 9.62 2.53 -9.10
CA TYR A 83 9.48 3.55 -10.14
C TYR A 83 10.72 4.41 -10.25
N GLY A 84 11.04 4.82 -11.47
CA GLY A 84 12.15 5.72 -11.75
C GLY A 84 11.91 7.12 -11.19
N GLY A 85 12.95 7.71 -10.62
CA GLY A 85 13.02 9.10 -10.19
C GLY A 85 13.97 9.88 -11.09
N THR A 86 15.16 10.17 -10.58
CA THR A 86 16.25 10.78 -11.38
C THR A 86 16.94 9.79 -12.31
N LYS A 87 16.70 8.48 -12.11
CA LYS A 87 17.15 7.38 -12.96
C LYS A 87 15.97 6.61 -13.51
N THR A 88 16.11 6.02 -14.70
CA THR A 88 15.04 5.37 -15.45
C THR A 88 15.28 3.88 -15.71
N SER A 89 16.37 3.32 -15.20
CA SER A 89 16.68 1.88 -15.22
C SER A 89 17.35 1.46 -13.93
N LEU A 90 17.01 0.27 -13.42
CA LEU A 90 17.71 -0.32 -12.26
C LEU A 90 19.16 -0.68 -12.60
N ASP A 91 19.51 -0.88 -13.90
CA ASP A 91 20.88 -1.11 -14.33
C ASP A 91 21.78 0.14 -14.12
N ASP A 92 21.19 1.32 -13.98
CA ASP A 92 21.91 2.59 -13.74
C ASP A 92 22.20 2.84 -12.26
N ILE A 93 21.87 1.89 -11.37
CA ILE A 93 22.06 2.04 -9.93
C ILE A 93 23.55 2.28 -9.61
N ALA A 94 23.83 3.23 -8.73
CA ALA A 94 25.17 3.63 -8.34
C ALA A 94 25.31 3.67 -6.81
N ASP A 95 26.55 3.65 -6.37
CA ASP A 95 26.90 3.76 -4.96
C ASP A 95 26.36 5.07 -4.35
N GLY A 96 25.62 4.95 -3.25
CA GLY A 96 25.00 6.07 -2.55
C GLY A 96 23.69 6.58 -3.16
N ASP A 97 23.09 5.88 -4.12
CA ASP A 97 21.78 6.27 -4.65
C ASP A 97 20.69 6.21 -3.56
N ALA A 98 19.81 7.21 -3.55
CA ALA A 98 18.68 7.28 -2.65
C ALA A 98 17.45 6.60 -3.23
N ILE A 99 16.77 5.80 -2.42
CA ILE A 99 15.49 5.16 -2.74
C ILE A 99 14.46 5.55 -1.67
N ALA A 100 13.36 6.20 -2.07
CA ALA A 100 12.27 6.50 -1.17
C ALA A 100 11.34 5.29 -0.99
N ILE A 101 11.01 4.96 0.26
CA ILE A 101 10.15 3.85 0.65
C ILE A 101 9.09 4.31 1.66
N PRO A 102 7.92 3.62 1.78
CA PRO A 102 6.96 3.87 2.85
C PRO A 102 7.57 3.61 4.24
N ASN A 103 7.08 4.34 5.24
CA ASN A 103 7.55 4.23 6.64
C ASN A 103 6.57 3.52 7.58
N ASP A 104 5.42 3.06 7.08
CA ASP A 104 4.54 2.21 7.88
C ASP A 104 5.03 0.77 7.87
N THR A 105 4.87 0.09 9.01
CA THR A 105 5.44 -1.22 9.31
C THR A 105 5.29 -2.24 8.17
N THR A 106 4.11 -2.33 7.57
CA THR A 106 3.83 -3.37 6.58
C THR A 106 4.28 -2.99 5.17
N ASN A 107 4.18 -1.71 4.77
CA ASN A 107 4.62 -1.28 3.45
C ASN A 107 6.14 -1.03 3.40
N GLU A 108 6.78 -0.64 4.52
CA GLU A 108 8.25 -0.65 4.65
C GLU A 108 8.80 -2.06 4.39
N ALA A 109 8.31 -3.06 5.14
CA ALA A 109 8.72 -4.45 4.95
C ALA A 109 8.51 -4.93 3.52
N ARG A 110 7.35 -4.62 2.93
CA ARG A 110 7.01 -4.96 1.55
C ARG A 110 7.95 -4.32 0.54
N ALA A 111 8.34 -3.05 0.75
CA ALA A 111 9.32 -2.37 -0.08
C ALA A 111 10.70 -3.02 0.01
N LEU A 112 11.16 -3.33 1.22
CA LEU A 112 12.45 -4.00 1.44
C LEU A 112 12.48 -5.40 0.81
N LEU A 113 11.39 -6.15 0.89
CA LEU A 113 11.28 -7.46 0.24
C LEU A 113 11.35 -7.34 -1.29
N LEU A 114 10.72 -6.30 -1.88
CA LEU A 114 10.82 -6.04 -3.32
C LEU A 114 12.24 -5.64 -3.72
N LEU A 115 12.92 -4.78 -2.94
CA LEU A 115 14.33 -4.44 -3.20
C LEU A 115 15.25 -5.67 -3.10
N GLN A 116 14.96 -6.58 -2.16
CA GLN A 116 15.68 -7.86 -2.06
C GLN A 116 15.39 -8.78 -3.25
N GLN A 117 14.12 -8.86 -3.72
CA GLN A 117 13.75 -9.62 -4.91
C GLN A 117 14.57 -9.19 -6.13
N GLU A 118 14.80 -7.89 -6.29
CA GLU A 118 15.62 -7.31 -7.37
C GLU A 118 17.13 -7.39 -7.12
N GLY A 119 17.56 -7.98 -5.98
CA GLY A 119 18.97 -8.15 -5.65
C GLY A 119 19.69 -6.85 -5.25
N LEU A 120 18.96 -5.79 -4.95
CA LEU A 120 19.51 -4.49 -4.58
C LEU A 120 20.00 -4.44 -3.14
N ILE A 121 19.35 -5.20 -2.26
CA ILE A 121 19.73 -5.41 -0.85
C ILE A 121 19.53 -6.88 -0.49
N LYS A 122 20.04 -7.26 0.68
CA LYS A 122 19.70 -8.54 1.32
C LYS A 122 19.28 -8.29 2.76
N LEU A 123 18.16 -8.88 3.15
CA LEU A 123 17.65 -8.81 4.52
C LEU A 123 18.20 -9.97 5.37
N ASN A 124 18.17 -9.79 6.69
CA ASN A 124 18.44 -10.86 7.64
C ASN A 124 17.45 -12.02 7.45
N ASP A 125 17.91 -13.24 7.66
CA ASP A 125 17.06 -14.41 7.50
C ASP A 125 15.87 -14.39 8.47
N GLY A 126 14.67 -14.65 7.94
CA GLY A 126 13.45 -14.86 8.72
C GLY A 126 12.68 -13.59 9.14
N VAL A 127 13.11 -12.39 8.72
CA VAL A 127 12.41 -11.14 9.09
C VAL A 127 11.04 -10.96 8.39
N GLY A 128 10.90 -11.43 7.15
CA GLY A 128 9.62 -11.48 6.43
C GLY A 128 8.89 -10.13 6.38
N VAL A 129 7.58 -10.18 6.64
CA VAL A 129 6.64 -9.04 6.51
C VAL A 129 6.74 -8.00 7.64
N THR A 130 7.71 -8.13 8.53
CA THR A 130 8.01 -7.18 9.63
C THR A 130 9.40 -6.58 9.49
N ALA A 131 10.06 -6.76 8.33
CA ALA A 131 11.39 -6.23 8.07
C ALA A 131 11.40 -4.70 8.16
N THR A 132 12.47 -4.16 8.72
CA THR A 132 12.79 -2.73 8.79
C THR A 132 14.13 -2.44 8.11
N VAL A 133 14.45 -1.19 7.86
CA VAL A 133 15.77 -0.80 7.32
C VAL A 133 16.94 -1.30 8.19
N ASN A 134 16.71 -1.55 9.49
CA ASN A 134 17.70 -2.12 10.41
C ASN A 134 18.00 -3.60 10.15
N ASP A 135 17.14 -4.28 9.39
CA ASP A 135 17.28 -5.69 9.03
C ASP A 135 18.05 -5.90 7.72
N VAL A 136 18.56 -4.83 7.11
CA VAL A 136 19.38 -4.92 5.90
C VAL A 136 20.75 -5.48 6.26
N ALA A 137 21.00 -6.74 5.86
CA ALA A 137 22.25 -7.47 6.10
C ALA A 137 23.33 -7.10 5.09
N GLU A 138 22.96 -6.93 3.81
CA GLU A 138 23.88 -6.54 2.74
C GLU A 138 23.26 -5.41 1.91
N ASN A 139 24.06 -4.39 1.64
CA ASN A 139 23.71 -3.24 0.81
C ASN A 139 24.91 -2.92 -0.11
N PRO A 140 25.06 -3.68 -1.23
CA PRO A 140 26.28 -3.64 -2.03
C PRO A 140 26.53 -2.30 -2.72
N HIS A 141 25.48 -1.48 -2.89
CA HIS A 141 25.57 -0.16 -3.50
C HIS A 141 25.46 0.98 -2.46
N ASN A 142 25.59 0.68 -1.16
CA ASN A 142 25.44 1.67 -0.09
C ASN A 142 24.19 2.57 -0.28
N LEU A 143 23.06 1.98 -0.71
CA LEU A 143 21.83 2.70 -1.01
C LEU A 143 21.34 3.45 0.24
N GLU A 144 20.91 4.69 0.05
CA GLU A 144 20.24 5.47 1.10
C GLU A 144 18.73 5.20 1.03
N LEU A 145 18.21 4.45 2.00
CA LEU A 145 16.77 4.16 2.12
C LEU A 145 16.09 5.30 2.87
N ILE A 146 15.25 6.08 2.17
CA ILE A 146 14.57 7.26 2.72
C ILE A 146 13.12 6.87 3.05
N GLU A 147 12.85 6.72 4.35
CA GLU A 147 11.54 6.36 4.87
C GLU A 147 10.65 7.61 4.96
N VAL A 148 9.51 7.61 4.26
CA VAL A 148 8.52 8.69 4.28
C VAL A 148 7.12 8.09 4.29
N GLU A 149 6.12 8.89 4.68
CA GLU A 149 4.71 8.48 4.53
C GLU A 149 4.45 7.99 3.10
N ALA A 150 3.69 6.89 2.94
CA ALA A 150 3.43 6.27 1.64
C ALA A 150 2.89 7.27 0.59
N ALA A 151 2.01 8.20 0.99
CA ALA A 151 1.48 9.27 0.16
C ALA A 151 2.56 10.30 -0.30
N GLN A 152 3.72 10.32 0.34
CA GLN A 152 4.81 11.25 -0.01
C GLN A 152 5.84 10.62 -0.94
N VAL A 153 5.92 9.28 -1.03
CA VAL A 153 6.92 8.59 -1.87
C VAL A 153 6.88 9.08 -3.33
N PRO A 154 5.72 9.18 -4.02
CA PRO A 154 5.68 9.69 -5.39
C PRO A 154 6.26 11.10 -5.55
N LYS A 155 6.11 11.94 -4.50
CA LYS A 155 6.60 13.33 -4.52
C LYS A 155 8.12 13.41 -4.33
N GLN A 156 8.76 12.34 -3.85
CA GLN A 156 10.22 12.26 -3.73
C GLN A 156 10.90 11.91 -5.05
N LEU A 157 10.21 11.33 -6.03
CA LEU A 157 10.81 10.90 -7.30
C LEU A 157 11.72 11.92 -7.97
N PRO A 158 11.40 13.24 -7.99
CA PRO A 158 12.30 14.23 -8.59
C PRO A 158 13.65 14.40 -7.86
N SER A 159 13.80 13.89 -6.64
CA SER A 159 14.98 14.08 -5.77
C SER A 159 15.70 12.79 -5.39
N VAL A 160 15.15 11.63 -5.72
CA VAL A 160 15.72 10.31 -5.42
C VAL A 160 16.01 9.55 -6.72
N ALA A 161 16.85 8.52 -6.68
CA ALA A 161 17.10 7.67 -7.83
C ALA A 161 15.83 6.87 -8.19
N PHE A 162 15.19 6.29 -7.18
CA PHE A 162 13.98 5.47 -7.32
C PHE A 162 13.03 5.68 -6.15
N GLY A 163 11.77 5.27 -6.33
CA GLY A 163 10.78 5.17 -5.26
C GLY A 163 10.01 3.87 -5.33
N VAL A 164 9.72 3.26 -4.18
CA VAL A 164 8.88 2.06 -4.08
C VAL A 164 7.48 2.50 -3.66
N ILE A 165 6.49 2.33 -4.54
CA ILE A 165 5.21 3.04 -4.44
C ILE A 165 4.03 2.04 -4.45
N ASN A 166 3.08 2.25 -3.52
CA ASN A 166 1.80 1.53 -3.49
C ASN A 166 0.96 1.82 -4.74
N GLY A 167 0.19 0.84 -5.20
CA GLY A 167 -0.58 0.91 -6.45
C GLY A 167 -1.50 2.12 -6.54
N ASN A 168 -2.28 2.40 -5.47
CA ASN A 168 -3.17 3.56 -5.44
C ASN A 168 -2.40 4.90 -5.56
N TYR A 169 -1.30 5.08 -4.82
CA TYR A 169 -0.50 6.31 -4.88
C TYR A 169 0.27 6.47 -6.20
N ALA A 170 0.66 5.35 -6.83
CA ALA A 170 1.21 5.38 -8.18
C ALA A 170 0.16 5.90 -9.18
N LEU A 171 -1.06 5.35 -9.15
CA LEU A 171 -2.16 5.80 -10.00
C LEU A 171 -2.52 7.27 -9.77
N GLU A 172 -2.57 7.73 -8.53
CA GLU A 172 -2.81 9.14 -8.18
C GLU A 172 -1.73 10.08 -8.72
N ALA A 173 -0.49 9.60 -8.76
CA ALA A 173 0.64 10.32 -9.36
C ALA A 173 0.66 10.26 -10.89
N GLY A 174 -0.28 9.56 -11.52
CA GLY A 174 -0.37 9.37 -12.97
C GLY A 174 0.58 8.30 -13.50
N LEU A 175 1.10 7.42 -12.63
CA LEU A 175 1.94 6.30 -13.00
C LEU A 175 1.10 5.04 -13.21
N ASN A 176 1.47 4.25 -14.19
CA ASN A 176 0.84 2.96 -14.48
C ASN A 176 1.84 1.82 -14.20
N VAL A 177 1.46 0.89 -13.33
CA VAL A 177 2.34 -0.21 -12.92
C VAL A 177 2.79 -1.08 -14.10
N ALA A 178 1.94 -1.26 -15.11
CA ALA A 178 2.26 -2.10 -16.27
C ALA A 178 3.27 -1.47 -17.26
N THR A 179 3.40 -0.14 -17.27
CA THR A 179 4.23 0.59 -18.25
C THR A 179 5.34 1.41 -17.62
N ASP A 180 5.18 1.87 -16.39
CA ASP A 180 6.08 2.82 -15.77
C ASP A 180 6.87 2.23 -14.59
N ALA A 181 6.44 1.08 -14.03
CA ALA A 181 7.22 0.37 -13.03
C ALA A 181 8.45 -0.29 -13.67
N LEU A 182 9.59 -0.11 -13.04
CA LEU A 182 10.87 -0.75 -13.44
C LEU A 182 10.92 -2.21 -12.97
N ALA A 183 10.29 -2.49 -11.84
CA ALA A 183 10.06 -3.82 -11.29
C ALA A 183 8.79 -3.84 -10.44
N THR A 184 8.21 -5.02 -10.29
CA THR A 184 7.04 -5.24 -9.42
C THR A 184 7.26 -6.46 -8.55
N GLU A 185 6.62 -6.50 -7.40
CA GLU A 185 6.67 -7.69 -6.55
C GLU A 185 6.08 -8.92 -7.27
N SER A 186 6.60 -10.09 -6.92
CA SER A 186 6.08 -11.36 -7.42
C SER A 186 4.69 -11.61 -6.87
N ALA A 187 3.72 -11.75 -7.77
CA ALA A 187 2.36 -12.14 -7.42
C ALA A 187 2.26 -13.68 -7.29
N ASP A 188 2.89 -14.27 -6.27
CA ASP A 188 2.62 -15.66 -5.90
C ASP A 188 1.40 -15.76 -4.97
N GLY A 189 0.83 -16.96 -4.83
CA GLY A 189 -0.47 -17.15 -4.20
C GLY A 189 -0.55 -16.69 -2.74
N ASP A 190 0.54 -16.76 -1.98
CA ASP A 190 0.57 -16.38 -0.57
C ASP A 190 0.69 -14.86 -0.42
N ALA A 191 1.53 -14.20 -1.23
CA ALA A 191 1.65 -12.74 -1.24
C ALA A 191 0.33 -12.06 -1.60
N ILE A 192 -0.39 -12.58 -2.63
CA ILE A 192 -1.71 -12.06 -3.01
C ILE A 192 -2.67 -12.09 -1.81
N GLN A 193 -2.72 -13.19 -1.05
CA GLN A 193 -3.65 -13.31 0.08
C GLN A 193 -3.36 -12.31 1.21
N GLN A 194 -2.11 -11.95 1.42
CA GLN A 194 -1.69 -11.01 2.46
C GLN A 194 -1.89 -9.54 2.04
N TYR A 195 -1.79 -9.24 0.75
CA TYR A 195 -1.88 -7.89 0.20
C TYR A 195 -3.16 -7.63 -0.60
N VAL A 196 -4.18 -8.52 -0.47
CA VAL A 196 -5.52 -8.25 -1.02
C VAL A 196 -6.14 -7.06 -0.27
N ASN A 197 -6.67 -6.11 -1.03
CA ASN A 197 -7.41 -4.96 -0.51
C ASN A 197 -8.80 -5.39 -0.06
N VAL A 198 -9.21 -4.85 1.09
CA VAL A 198 -10.41 -5.29 1.81
C VAL A 198 -11.36 -4.15 2.11
N ILE A 199 -12.64 -4.50 2.26
CA ILE A 199 -13.61 -3.66 2.96
C ILE A 199 -13.50 -4.01 4.44
N ALA A 200 -13.19 -3.02 5.26
CA ALA A 200 -13.10 -3.16 6.70
C ALA A 200 -14.25 -2.41 7.38
N VAL A 201 -14.76 -3.04 8.43
CA VAL A 201 -15.84 -2.56 9.30
C VAL A 201 -15.40 -2.66 10.75
N LYS A 202 -16.14 -2.08 11.67
CA LYS A 202 -15.92 -2.32 13.10
C LYS A 202 -16.29 -3.76 13.45
N GLU A 203 -15.51 -4.40 14.33
CA GLU A 203 -15.76 -5.78 14.79
C GLU A 203 -17.20 -5.95 15.31
N GLY A 204 -17.85 -6.98 14.84
CA GLY A 204 -19.28 -7.26 15.10
C GLY A 204 -20.23 -6.81 14.00
N ASN A 205 -19.75 -6.05 13.01
CA ASN A 205 -20.53 -5.55 11.86
C ASN A 205 -20.21 -6.28 10.55
N GLU A 206 -19.47 -7.40 10.57
CA GLU A 206 -18.94 -8.07 9.37
C GLU A 206 -20.03 -8.50 8.38
N SER A 207 -21.21 -8.87 8.89
CA SER A 207 -22.34 -9.35 8.09
C SER A 207 -23.40 -8.27 7.82
N SER A 208 -23.18 -7.04 8.27
CA SER A 208 -24.10 -5.91 8.07
C SER A 208 -23.68 -4.96 6.94
N ALA A 209 -22.52 -5.21 6.32
CA ALA A 209 -21.98 -4.42 5.22
C ALA A 209 -22.38 -4.98 3.85
#